data_bb87fb648ab515a81b9e1e8a84bdc585
#
_entry.id   bb87fb648ab515a81b9e1e8a84bdc585
#
_cell.length_a   1.000
_cell.length_b   1.000
_cell.length_c   1.000
_cell.angle_alpha   90.00
_cell.angle_beta   90.00
_cell.angle_gamma   90.00
#
_symmetry.space_group_name_H-M   'P 1'
#
loop_
_entity.id
_entity.type
_entity.pdbx_description
1 polymer ?
#
loop_
_entity_poly.entity_id
_entity_poly.type
_entity_poly.pdbx_seq_one_letter_code
_entity_poly.pdbx_strand_id
1 'polypeptide(L)'
;MKDVLHKSAESYEPRGRLDPIGFERHVSFQTYLPPADLAPFIEHFWTIRWDNVGNTYKSEEVMHRPYVDVFVSMPQSGIQGTFRGKRIYVATGSGRIVGIRFRPGAFHAFWDGTLADLQDKVIDLQQVFPQMDGRYIEHVLTLDDQAAIHDLLKLVRAKNPRPDANIALINEIIAAVETDESLQTVAAVAKAFSRSERWLQQLFQGYVGIGLKWLLQRHKLLAAAQRIRENAKPNWITIAYDLGYSSQQHFITDFKQVLGKTPLQYKKQLTIERDQILT
;
A
#
# COMPACT_ATOMS: atom_id res chain seq x y z
N MET A 1 1.28 13.98 28.53
CA MET A 1 0.20 14.49 27.64
C MET A 1 -0.19 13.33 26.74
N LYS A 2 -1.45 12.87 26.75
CA LYS A 2 -1.89 11.81 25.82
C LYS A 2 -1.89 12.44 24.43
N ASP A 3 -1.15 11.86 23.49
CA ASP A 3 -1.21 12.25 22.09
C ASP A 3 -2.66 12.07 21.60
N VAL A 4 -3.34 13.17 21.32
CA VAL A 4 -4.66 13.12 20.70
C VAL A 4 -4.42 12.82 19.21
N LEU A 5 -4.73 11.61 18.80
CA LEU A 5 -4.61 11.21 17.40
C LEU A 5 -5.75 11.82 16.60
N HIS A 6 -5.42 12.65 15.64
CA HIS A 6 -6.41 13.22 14.73
C HIS A 6 -6.77 12.21 13.66
N LYS A 7 -8.08 11.96 13.46
CA LYS A 7 -8.55 11.27 12.27
C LYS A 7 -8.08 12.07 11.05
N SER A 8 -7.56 11.39 10.04
CA SER A 8 -7.28 12.07 8.78
C SER A 8 -8.59 12.61 8.22
N ALA A 9 -8.63 13.92 7.94
CA ALA A 9 -9.75 14.56 7.27
C ALA A 9 -9.82 14.21 5.77
N GLU A 10 -8.71 13.71 5.22
CA GLU A 10 -8.69 13.21 3.85
C GLU A 10 -9.43 11.88 3.82
N SER A 11 -10.49 11.82 3.02
CA SER A 11 -11.09 10.54 2.65
C SER A 11 -9.97 9.66 2.10
N TYR A 12 -9.71 8.53 2.74
CA TYR A 12 -8.74 7.57 2.24
C TYR A 12 -9.13 7.20 0.82
N GLU A 13 -8.38 7.72 -0.15
CA GLU A 13 -8.48 7.22 -1.51
C GLU A 13 -7.90 5.80 -1.52
N PRO A 14 -8.70 4.76 -1.74
CA PRO A 14 -8.23 3.38 -1.70
C PRO A 14 -7.42 3.04 -2.96
N ARG A 15 -6.32 3.81 -3.18
CA ARG A 15 -5.41 3.59 -4.30
C ARG A 15 -4.88 2.16 -4.26
N GLY A 16 -5.03 1.46 -5.38
CA GLY A 16 -4.63 0.06 -5.47
C GLY A 16 -5.75 -0.95 -5.18
N ARG A 17 -6.88 -0.58 -4.56
CA ARG A 17 -8.04 -1.47 -4.46
C ARG A 17 -8.76 -1.55 -5.79
N LEU A 18 -9.07 -2.76 -6.21
CA LEU A 18 -9.72 -3.00 -7.51
C LEU A 18 -11.24 -2.78 -7.45
N ASP A 19 -11.85 -2.94 -6.27
CA ASP A 19 -13.25 -2.63 -5.96
C ASP A 19 -13.33 -1.70 -4.72
N PRO A 20 -13.12 -0.39 -4.87
CA PRO A 20 -13.18 0.55 -3.75
C PRO A 20 -14.60 0.72 -3.19
N ILE A 21 -15.63 0.67 -4.05
CA ILE A 21 -17.03 0.87 -3.65
C ILE A 21 -17.51 -0.33 -2.84
N GLY A 22 -17.25 -1.55 -3.31
CA GLY A 22 -17.57 -2.75 -2.56
C GLY A 22 -16.84 -2.81 -1.22
N PHE A 23 -15.59 -2.34 -1.17
CA PHE A 23 -14.84 -2.25 0.08
C PHE A 23 -15.54 -1.35 1.11
N GLU A 24 -15.91 -0.13 0.73
CA GLU A 24 -16.59 0.82 1.63
C GLU A 24 -17.97 0.35 2.13
N ARG A 25 -18.64 -0.50 1.36
CA ARG A 25 -19.94 -1.09 1.75
C ARG A 25 -19.82 -2.21 2.78
N HIS A 26 -18.73 -2.96 2.76
CA HIS A 26 -18.56 -4.17 3.56
C HIS A 26 -17.61 -4.01 4.74
N VAL A 27 -16.83 -2.91 4.75
CA VAL A 27 -15.87 -2.65 5.82
C VAL A 27 -15.86 -1.17 6.20
N SER A 28 -15.71 -0.91 7.49
CA SER A 28 -15.43 0.44 8.00
C SER A 28 -13.92 0.61 8.09
N PHE A 29 -13.37 1.57 7.35
CA PHE A 29 -11.94 1.90 7.34
C PHE A 29 -11.74 3.29 7.93
N GLN A 30 -10.79 3.43 8.87
CA GLN A 30 -10.43 4.71 9.48
C GLN A 30 -8.91 4.87 9.45
N THR A 31 -8.43 6.09 9.25
CA THR A 31 -7.01 6.44 9.32
C THR A 31 -6.75 7.52 10.37
N TYR A 32 -5.57 7.47 10.97
CA TYR A 32 -5.13 8.39 12.02
C TYR A 32 -3.71 8.85 11.71
N LEU A 33 -3.48 10.16 11.80
CA LEU A 33 -2.17 10.74 11.53
C LEU A 33 -1.17 10.40 12.65
N PRO A 34 0.09 10.12 12.31
CA PRO A 34 1.14 9.92 13.30
C PRO A 34 1.50 11.23 13.99
N PRO A 35 2.00 11.19 15.26
CA PRO A 35 2.59 12.35 15.90
C PRO A 35 3.88 12.76 15.17
N ALA A 36 4.28 14.04 15.36
CA ALA A 36 5.37 14.67 14.61
C ALA A 36 6.71 13.91 14.68
N ASP A 37 7.02 13.31 15.81
CA ASP A 37 8.25 12.52 16.03
C ASP A 37 8.30 11.23 15.20
N LEU A 38 7.15 10.66 14.85
CA LEU A 38 7.06 9.44 14.04
C LEU A 38 6.58 9.69 12.60
N ALA A 39 6.17 10.90 12.25
CA ALA A 39 5.74 11.26 10.90
C ALA A 39 6.79 10.98 9.80
N PRO A 40 8.13 11.03 10.04
CA PRO A 40 9.12 10.62 9.05
C PRO A 40 9.07 9.13 8.72
N PHE A 41 8.55 8.28 9.60
CA PHE A 41 8.53 6.82 9.47
C PHE A 41 7.15 6.27 9.15
N ILE A 42 6.11 6.82 9.76
CA ILE A 42 4.74 6.32 9.65
C ILE A 42 3.96 7.21 8.70
N GLU A 43 3.28 6.59 7.74
CA GLU A 43 2.34 7.28 6.84
C GLU A 43 1.03 7.55 7.59
N HIS A 44 0.45 6.51 8.17
CA HIS A 44 -0.74 6.59 9.02
C HIS A 44 -0.90 5.32 9.86
N PHE A 45 -1.66 5.41 10.94
CA PHE A 45 -2.29 4.26 11.58
C PHE A 45 -3.64 4.04 10.93
N TRP A 46 -4.12 2.81 10.93
CA TRP A 46 -5.40 2.48 10.33
C TRP A 46 -6.14 1.40 11.12
N THR A 47 -7.47 1.45 11.04
CA THR A 47 -8.34 0.42 11.59
C THR A 47 -9.33 -0.03 10.51
N ILE A 48 -9.60 -1.32 10.48
CA ILE A 48 -10.64 -1.94 9.66
C ILE A 48 -11.57 -2.69 10.61
N ARG A 49 -12.89 -2.55 10.39
CA ARG A 49 -13.92 -3.32 11.05
C ARG A 49 -14.90 -3.85 10.01
N TRP A 50 -15.39 -5.05 10.21
CA TRP A 50 -16.45 -5.61 9.39
C TRP A 50 -17.41 -6.41 10.23
N ASP A 51 -18.66 -6.45 9.76
CA ASP A 51 -19.72 -7.31 10.29
C ASP A 51 -20.47 -7.89 9.09
N ASN A 52 -19.95 -9.01 8.57
CA ASN A 52 -20.46 -9.71 7.40
C ASN A 52 -21.05 -11.08 7.81
N VAL A 53 -21.79 -11.12 8.92
CA VAL A 53 -22.40 -12.35 9.42
C VAL A 53 -23.30 -12.98 8.36
N GLY A 54 -23.04 -14.23 8.02
CA GLY A 54 -23.74 -14.96 6.96
C GLY A 54 -23.24 -14.69 5.55
N ASN A 55 -22.32 -13.75 5.36
CA ASN A 55 -21.73 -13.38 4.07
C ASN A 55 -20.20 -13.38 4.10
N THR A 56 -19.61 -13.36 2.91
CA THR A 56 -18.16 -13.25 2.75
C THR A 56 -17.87 -12.19 1.70
N TYR A 57 -17.14 -11.15 2.09
CA TYR A 57 -16.62 -10.15 1.18
C TYR A 57 -15.15 -10.43 0.85
N LYS A 58 -14.79 -10.31 -0.43
CA LYS A 58 -13.41 -10.46 -0.93
C LYS A 58 -12.95 -9.13 -1.52
N SER A 59 -11.95 -8.53 -0.92
CA SER A 59 -11.28 -7.34 -1.43
C SER A 59 -10.01 -7.72 -2.17
N GLU A 60 -9.85 -7.23 -3.39
CA GLU A 60 -8.64 -7.38 -4.20
C GLU A 60 -7.83 -6.09 -4.17
N GLU A 61 -6.53 -6.20 -3.90
CA GLU A 61 -5.62 -5.06 -3.83
C GLU A 61 -4.33 -5.33 -4.61
N VAL A 62 -3.86 -4.31 -5.33
CA VAL A 62 -2.51 -4.23 -5.87
C VAL A 62 -1.76 -3.12 -5.14
N MET A 63 -0.51 -3.38 -4.76
CA MET A 63 0.28 -2.37 -4.06
C MET A 63 0.56 -1.17 -4.98
N HIS A 64 0.09 0.01 -4.61
CA HIS A 64 0.32 1.23 -5.39
C HIS A 64 1.64 1.92 -5.04
N ARG A 65 2.04 1.88 -3.78
CA ARG A 65 3.34 2.33 -3.26
C ARG A 65 4.02 1.19 -2.52
N PRO A 66 5.35 1.14 -2.47
CA PRO A 66 6.08 0.11 -1.74
C PRO A 66 6.10 0.45 -0.23
N TYR A 67 5.12 0.00 0.50
CA TYR A 67 5.00 0.17 1.95
C TYR A 67 5.17 -1.16 2.69
N VAL A 68 5.44 -1.07 3.98
CA VAL A 68 5.35 -2.17 4.93
C VAL A 68 4.22 -1.87 5.91
N ASP A 69 3.35 -2.85 6.15
CA ASP A 69 2.30 -2.77 7.15
C ASP A 69 2.61 -3.70 8.33
N VAL A 70 2.49 -3.17 9.54
CA VAL A 70 2.36 -3.97 10.77
C VAL A 70 0.88 -4.03 11.09
N PHE A 71 0.32 -5.23 11.25
CA PHE A 71 -1.11 -5.38 11.52
C PHE A 71 -1.38 -6.39 12.64
N VAL A 72 -2.37 -6.06 13.46
CA VAL A 72 -2.90 -6.85 14.56
C VAL A 72 -4.33 -7.26 14.24
N SER A 73 -4.60 -8.56 14.17
CA SER A 73 -5.89 -9.14 13.82
C SER A 73 -5.96 -10.60 14.30
N MET A 74 -7.13 -11.19 14.34
CA MET A 74 -7.33 -12.62 14.51
C MET A 74 -7.97 -13.19 13.23
N PRO A 75 -7.61 -14.38 12.80
CA PRO A 75 -6.63 -15.31 13.41
C PRO A 75 -5.16 -15.02 13.07
N GLN A 76 -4.86 -14.04 12.23
CA GLN A 76 -3.50 -13.76 11.78
C GLN A 76 -3.12 -12.31 12.04
N SER A 77 -1.98 -12.11 12.69
CA SER A 77 -1.26 -10.84 12.82
C SER A 77 0.10 -10.97 12.17
N GLY A 78 0.74 -9.85 11.80
CA GLY A 78 2.07 -9.93 11.20
C GLY A 78 2.61 -8.62 10.67
N ILE A 79 3.80 -8.71 10.10
CA ILE A 79 4.46 -7.64 9.35
C ILE A 79 4.39 -8.03 7.88
N GLN A 80 3.63 -7.27 7.10
CA GLN A 80 3.48 -7.47 5.68
C GLN A 80 4.49 -6.62 4.93
N GLY A 81 5.43 -7.26 4.27
CA GLY A 81 6.36 -6.60 3.37
C GLY A 81 5.73 -6.20 2.04
N THR A 82 6.54 -5.59 1.19
CA THR A 82 6.14 -5.23 -0.18
C THR A 82 5.72 -6.46 -0.97
N PHE A 83 4.73 -6.31 -1.88
CA PHE A 83 4.29 -7.41 -2.73
C PHE A 83 4.17 -6.99 -4.20
N ARG A 84 4.47 -7.92 -5.10
CA ARG A 84 4.50 -7.64 -6.54
C ARG A 84 3.17 -7.88 -7.22
N GLY A 85 2.45 -8.89 -6.80
CA GLY A 85 1.20 -9.31 -7.40
C GLY A 85 -0.03 -8.62 -6.84
N LYS A 86 -1.17 -9.24 -7.04
CA LYS A 86 -2.44 -8.92 -6.42
C LYS A 86 -2.58 -9.72 -5.12
N ARG A 87 -3.11 -9.08 -4.07
CA ARG A 87 -3.55 -9.74 -2.84
C ARG A 87 -5.07 -9.79 -2.74
N ILE A 88 -5.56 -10.83 -2.09
CA ILE A 88 -6.98 -11.01 -1.81
C ILE A 88 -7.13 -11.06 -0.29
N TYR A 89 -7.97 -10.18 0.23
CA TYR A 89 -8.36 -10.15 1.63
C TYR A 89 -9.79 -10.65 1.75
N VAL A 90 -10.05 -11.48 2.73
CA VAL A 90 -11.36 -12.10 2.95
C VAL A 90 -11.91 -11.62 4.29
N ALA A 91 -13.08 -10.99 4.26
CA ALA A 91 -13.82 -10.55 5.43
C ALA A 91 -15.06 -11.44 5.59
N THR A 92 -15.03 -12.37 6.54
CA THR A 92 -16.12 -13.29 6.88
C THR A 92 -16.51 -13.08 8.34
N GLY A 93 -17.80 -13.19 8.66
CA GLY A 93 -18.30 -12.96 10.02
C GLY A 93 -18.03 -11.52 10.48
N SER A 94 -17.69 -11.34 11.74
CA SER A 94 -17.27 -10.05 12.29
C SER A 94 -15.80 -10.07 12.67
N GLY A 95 -15.14 -8.93 12.50
CA GLY A 95 -13.73 -8.84 12.81
C GLY A 95 -13.16 -7.41 12.81
N ARG A 96 -11.91 -7.31 13.27
CA ARG A 96 -11.18 -6.06 13.39
C ARG A 96 -9.71 -6.24 13.07
N ILE A 97 -9.13 -5.22 12.43
CA ILE A 97 -7.70 -5.08 12.25
C ILE A 97 -7.29 -3.69 12.75
N VAL A 98 -6.16 -3.61 13.42
CA VAL A 98 -5.47 -2.37 13.76
C VAL A 98 -4.08 -2.43 13.16
N GLY A 99 -3.65 -1.39 12.45
CA GLY A 99 -2.37 -1.44 11.75
C GLY A 99 -1.61 -0.13 11.72
N ILE A 100 -0.34 -0.26 11.35
CA ILE A 100 0.61 0.82 11.10
C ILE A 100 1.08 0.67 9.68
N ARG A 101 0.91 1.70 8.85
CA ARG A 101 1.55 1.80 7.55
C ARG A 101 2.81 2.63 7.63
N PHE A 102 3.92 2.02 7.32
CA PHE A 102 5.21 2.70 7.24
C PHE A 102 5.38 3.36 5.88
N ARG A 103 5.99 4.55 5.88
CA ARG A 103 6.38 5.20 4.62
C ARG A 103 7.33 4.33 3.82
N PRO A 104 7.35 4.44 2.49
CA PRO A 104 8.32 3.75 1.66
C PRO A 104 9.75 3.91 2.18
N GLY A 105 10.45 2.79 2.37
CA GLY A 105 11.82 2.76 2.90
C GLY A 105 11.94 2.92 4.42
N ALA A 106 10.92 3.42 5.12
CA ALA A 106 11.04 3.76 6.52
C ALA A 106 11.15 2.54 7.46
N PHE A 107 10.62 1.39 7.05
CA PHE A 107 10.74 0.17 7.85
C PHE A 107 12.18 -0.35 7.97
N HIS A 108 13.09 0.12 7.11
CA HIS A 108 14.53 -0.13 7.23
C HIS A 108 15.10 0.29 8.60
N ALA A 109 14.51 1.30 9.25
CA ALA A 109 14.92 1.72 10.61
C ALA A 109 14.52 0.73 11.72
N PHE A 110 13.73 -0.31 11.41
CA PHE A 110 13.20 -1.30 12.36
C PHE A 110 13.63 -2.73 12.05
N TRP A 111 14.26 -2.95 10.89
CA TRP A 111 14.64 -4.26 10.38
C TRP A 111 16.13 -4.37 10.15
N ASP A 112 16.77 -5.35 10.78
CA ASP A 112 18.23 -5.55 10.70
C ASP A 112 18.66 -6.26 9.40
N GLY A 113 17.72 -6.80 8.63
CA GLY A 113 17.95 -7.44 7.34
C GLY A 113 17.75 -6.51 6.15
N THR A 114 17.76 -7.07 4.95
CA THR A 114 17.34 -6.36 3.74
C THR A 114 15.82 -6.39 3.61
N LEU A 115 15.18 -5.29 3.21
CA LEU A 115 13.74 -5.28 2.98
C LEU A 115 13.31 -6.17 1.81
N ALA A 116 14.23 -6.56 0.94
CA ALA A 116 14.00 -7.59 -0.07
C ALA A 116 13.61 -8.96 0.54
N ASP A 117 14.08 -9.25 1.76
CA ASP A 117 13.76 -10.49 2.48
C ASP A 117 12.29 -10.56 2.90
N LEU A 118 11.63 -9.40 3.03
CA LEU A 118 10.21 -9.27 3.36
C LEU A 118 9.29 -9.29 2.13
N GLN A 119 9.85 -9.24 0.93
CA GLN A 119 9.06 -9.17 -0.30
C GLN A 119 8.15 -10.41 -0.45
N ASP A 120 6.87 -10.16 -0.75
CA ASP A 120 5.81 -11.17 -0.91
C ASP A 120 5.55 -12.03 0.34
N LYS A 121 6.04 -11.61 1.52
CA LYS A 121 5.89 -12.33 2.78
C LYS A 121 5.09 -11.56 3.83
N VAL A 122 4.52 -12.34 4.74
CA VAL A 122 4.08 -11.88 6.06
C VAL A 122 4.93 -12.62 7.09
N ILE A 123 5.63 -11.88 7.94
CA ILE A 123 6.47 -12.43 9.00
C ILE A 123 5.83 -12.19 10.37
N ASP A 124 6.28 -12.95 11.37
CA ASP A 124 5.81 -12.82 12.74
C ASP A 124 6.18 -11.45 13.34
N LEU A 125 5.24 -10.86 14.08
CA LEU A 125 5.42 -9.57 14.77
C LEU A 125 6.60 -9.59 15.74
N GLN A 126 6.83 -10.71 16.42
CA GLN A 126 7.87 -10.85 17.43
C GLN A 126 9.29 -10.77 16.87
N GLN A 127 9.47 -10.98 15.55
CA GLN A 127 10.79 -10.80 14.91
C GLN A 127 11.28 -9.34 14.99
N VAL A 128 10.35 -8.38 15.10
CA VAL A 128 10.70 -6.96 15.22
C VAL A 128 10.25 -6.40 16.57
N PHE A 129 9.08 -6.80 17.05
CA PHE A 129 8.47 -6.35 18.29
C PHE A 129 8.24 -7.54 19.23
N PRO A 130 9.27 -7.97 20.01
CA PRO A 130 9.17 -9.18 20.84
C PRO A 130 8.01 -9.18 21.85
N GLN A 131 7.52 -7.99 22.22
CA GLN A 131 6.39 -7.82 23.15
C GLN A 131 5.02 -8.13 22.51
N MET A 132 4.95 -8.21 21.17
CA MET A 132 3.69 -8.47 20.45
C MET A 132 3.37 -9.98 20.38
N ASP A 133 3.26 -10.62 21.53
CA ASP A 133 2.83 -12.01 21.68
C ASP A 133 1.30 -12.14 21.56
N GLY A 134 0.78 -13.37 21.69
CA GLY A 134 -0.66 -13.63 21.60
C GLY A 134 -1.49 -12.85 22.62
N ARG A 135 -0.98 -12.66 23.86
CA ARG A 135 -1.69 -11.90 24.90
C ARG A 135 -1.77 -10.42 24.56
N TYR A 136 -0.68 -9.87 24.01
CA TYR A 136 -0.68 -8.49 23.55
C TYR A 136 -1.66 -8.28 22.39
N ILE A 137 -1.69 -9.20 21.42
CA ILE A 137 -2.62 -9.18 20.29
C ILE A 137 -4.07 -9.17 20.80
N GLU A 138 -4.43 -10.12 21.67
CA GLU A 138 -5.77 -10.19 22.28
C GLU A 138 -6.11 -8.89 23.00
N HIS A 139 -5.20 -8.36 23.81
CA HIS A 139 -5.39 -7.10 24.54
C HIS A 139 -5.68 -5.94 23.58
N VAL A 140 -4.84 -5.72 22.56
CA VAL A 140 -5.01 -4.61 21.61
C VAL A 140 -6.37 -4.68 20.89
N LEU A 141 -6.84 -5.88 20.57
CA LEU A 141 -8.13 -6.07 19.91
C LEU A 141 -9.35 -5.79 20.80
N THR A 142 -9.21 -5.74 22.13
CA THR A 142 -10.27 -5.32 23.05
C THR A 142 -10.38 -3.81 23.25
N LEU A 143 -9.30 -3.06 22.95
CA LEU A 143 -9.24 -1.61 23.14
C LEU A 143 -10.09 -0.87 22.11
N ASP A 144 -10.47 0.38 22.39
CA ASP A 144 -10.92 1.29 21.34
C ASP A 144 -9.77 1.66 20.38
N ASP A 145 -10.07 2.37 19.28
CA ASP A 145 -9.07 2.67 18.26
C ASP A 145 -7.95 3.59 18.79
N GLN A 146 -8.28 4.59 19.61
CA GLN A 146 -7.30 5.51 20.18
C GLN A 146 -6.34 4.81 21.15
N ALA A 147 -6.88 3.97 22.03
CA ALA A 147 -6.09 3.21 22.99
C ALA A 147 -5.21 2.17 22.29
N ALA A 148 -5.74 1.44 21.31
CA ALA A 148 -5.00 0.47 20.52
C ALA A 148 -3.83 1.11 19.77
N ILE A 149 -4.07 2.22 19.07
CA ILE A 149 -3.03 2.94 18.35
C ILE A 149 -1.99 3.53 19.32
N HIS A 150 -2.43 4.03 20.49
CA HIS A 150 -1.51 4.53 21.50
C HIS A 150 -0.55 3.44 22.02
N ASP A 151 -1.02 2.20 22.17
CA ASP A 151 -0.18 1.08 22.56
C ASP A 151 0.81 0.69 21.44
N LEU A 152 0.38 0.71 20.18
CA LEU A 152 1.29 0.51 19.04
C LEU A 152 2.36 1.62 18.95
N LEU A 153 1.97 2.88 19.20
CA LEU A 153 2.90 4.02 19.26
C LEU A 153 4.02 3.81 20.27
N LYS A 154 3.71 3.29 21.47
CA LYS A 154 4.72 3.01 22.51
C LYS A 154 5.78 2.01 22.00
N LEU A 155 5.34 0.96 21.30
CA LEU A 155 6.26 -0.05 20.75
C LEU A 155 7.17 0.53 19.68
N VAL A 156 6.62 1.33 18.77
CA VAL A 156 7.41 1.99 17.73
C VAL A 156 8.43 2.96 18.34
N ARG A 157 8.01 3.78 19.30
CA ARG A 157 8.91 4.71 20.02
C ARG A 157 10.02 4.00 20.79
N ALA A 158 9.72 2.84 21.38
CA ALA A 158 10.71 2.04 22.12
C ALA A 158 11.85 1.53 21.23
N LYS A 159 11.64 1.43 19.92
CA LYS A 159 12.71 1.13 18.93
C LYS A 159 13.62 2.32 18.67
N ASN A 160 13.25 3.52 19.10
CA ASN A 160 14.03 4.75 18.94
C ASN A 160 14.55 4.96 17.50
N PRO A 161 13.65 4.94 16.48
CA PRO A 161 14.07 5.06 15.09
C PRO A 161 14.74 6.42 14.85
N ARG A 162 15.82 6.42 14.06
CA ARG A 162 16.53 7.66 13.73
C ARG A 162 16.19 8.12 12.32
N PRO A 163 15.95 9.42 12.10
CA PRO A 163 15.76 9.96 10.77
C PRO A 163 16.93 9.62 9.85
N ASP A 164 16.61 9.28 8.60
CA ASP A 164 17.57 8.94 7.56
C ASP A 164 17.23 9.72 6.28
N ALA A 165 18.20 10.45 5.74
CA ALA A 165 18.03 11.25 4.51
C ALA A 165 17.63 10.39 3.29
N ASN A 166 18.02 9.12 3.26
CA ASN A 166 17.61 8.21 2.20
C ASN A 166 16.12 7.92 2.23
N ILE A 167 15.51 7.83 3.42
CA ILE A 167 14.05 7.65 3.56
C ILE A 167 13.32 8.88 3.01
N ALA A 168 13.79 10.09 3.35
CA ALA A 168 13.23 11.33 2.84
C ALA A 168 13.33 11.38 1.29
N LEU A 169 14.51 11.11 0.75
CA LEU A 169 14.74 11.11 -0.70
C LEU A 169 13.88 10.07 -1.45
N ILE A 170 13.72 8.86 -0.89
CA ILE A 170 12.84 7.83 -1.48
C ILE A 170 11.41 8.37 -1.60
N ASN A 171 10.90 9.00 -0.54
CA ASN A 171 9.55 9.55 -0.55
C ASN A 171 9.40 10.75 -1.47
N GLU A 172 10.43 11.60 -1.62
CA GLU A 172 10.47 12.69 -2.61
C GLU A 172 10.43 12.14 -4.04
N ILE A 173 11.23 11.10 -4.34
CA ILE A 173 11.23 10.44 -5.66
C ILE A 173 9.84 9.85 -5.97
N ILE A 174 9.22 9.16 -5.01
CA ILE A 174 7.89 8.57 -5.19
C ILE A 174 6.85 9.66 -5.46
N ALA A 175 6.85 10.73 -4.67
CA ALA A 175 5.93 11.86 -4.85
C ALA A 175 6.13 12.54 -6.22
N ALA A 176 7.39 12.74 -6.65
CA ALA A 176 7.69 13.30 -7.97
C ALA A 176 7.18 12.40 -9.10
N VAL A 177 7.43 11.09 -9.04
CA VAL A 177 6.93 10.12 -10.04
C VAL A 177 5.40 10.12 -10.15
N GLU A 178 4.69 10.39 -9.06
CA GLU A 178 3.23 10.42 -9.05
C GLU A 178 2.64 11.71 -9.65
N THR A 179 3.41 12.78 -9.68
CA THR A 179 2.93 14.12 -10.11
C THR A 179 3.53 14.59 -11.41
N ASP A 180 4.70 14.07 -11.83
CA ASP A 180 5.43 14.49 -13.02
C ASP A 180 5.44 13.38 -14.07
N GLU A 181 4.64 13.55 -15.12
CA GLU A 181 4.54 12.61 -16.25
C GLU A 181 5.85 12.46 -17.05
N SER A 182 6.82 13.36 -16.89
CA SER A 182 8.14 13.24 -17.53
C SER A 182 9.04 12.18 -16.88
N LEU A 183 8.76 11.79 -15.62
CA LEU A 183 9.54 10.84 -14.83
C LEU A 183 9.13 9.38 -15.04
N GLN A 184 8.98 8.97 -16.31
CA GLN A 184 8.51 7.62 -16.66
C GLN A 184 9.61 6.57 -16.79
N THR A 185 10.89 6.95 -16.71
CA THR A 185 12.03 6.03 -16.84
C THR A 185 13.03 6.22 -15.70
N VAL A 186 13.81 5.17 -15.40
CA VAL A 186 14.85 5.25 -14.38
C VAL A 186 15.88 6.34 -14.74
N ALA A 187 16.22 6.48 -16.04
CA ALA A 187 17.14 7.51 -16.53
C ALA A 187 16.61 8.94 -16.29
N ALA A 188 15.30 9.16 -16.51
CA ALA A 188 14.68 10.47 -16.25
C ALA A 188 14.73 10.83 -14.75
N VAL A 189 14.39 9.88 -13.87
CA VAL A 189 14.49 10.06 -12.42
C VAL A 189 15.93 10.30 -11.99
N ALA A 190 16.89 9.53 -12.53
CA ALA A 190 18.31 9.68 -12.24
C ALA A 190 18.82 11.10 -12.59
N LYS A 191 18.41 11.60 -13.74
CA LYS A 191 18.72 12.98 -14.18
C LYS A 191 18.08 14.02 -13.26
N ALA A 192 16.79 13.89 -12.95
CA ALA A 192 16.04 14.85 -12.13
C ALA A 192 16.62 14.99 -10.72
N PHE A 193 17.01 13.87 -10.11
CA PHE A 193 17.56 13.84 -8.76
C PHE A 193 19.09 13.89 -8.68
N SER A 194 19.79 14.12 -9.82
CA SER A 194 21.26 14.19 -9.91
C SER A 194 21.95 12.97 -9.27
N ARG A 195 21.43 11.77 -9.58
CA ARG A 195 21.95 10.48 -9.13
C ARG A 195 22.20 9.54 -10.30
N SER A 196 23.09 8.55 -10.14
CA SER A 196 23.23 7.49 -11.15
C SER A 196 22.09 6.48 -11.04
N GLU A 197 21.70 5.86 -12.16
CA GLU A 197 20.69 4.78 -12.18
C GLU A 197 21.09 3.62 -11.27
N ARG A 198 22.36 3.25 -11.26
CA ARG A 198 22.90 2.19 -10.38
C ARG A 198 22.70 2.53 -8.90
N TRP A 199 22.98 3.79 -8.53
CA TRP A 199 22.81 4.25 -7.15
C TRP A 199 21.32 4.20 -6.73
N LEU A 200 20.41 4.66 -7.58
CA LEU A 200 18.97 4.58 -7.32
C LEU A 200 18.49 3.13 -7.20
N GLN A 201 18.99 2.22 -8.04
CA GLN A 201 18.68 0.80 -7.94
C GLN A 201 19.12 0.22 -6.60
N GLN A 202 20.33 0.54 -6.13
CA GLN A 202 20.86 0.10 -4.84
C GLN A 202 20.05 0.69 -3.68
N LEU A 203 19.72 1.97 -3.75
CA LEU A 203 18.90 2.65 -2.74
C LEU A 203 17.54 1.98 -2.59
N PHE A 204 16.80 1.81 -3.68
CA PHE A 204 15.48 1.19 -3.65
C PHE A 204 15.54 -0.28 -3.25
N GLN A 205 16.52 -1.03 -3.72
CA GLN A 205 16.67 -2.44 -3.36
C GLN A 205 16.99 -2.61 -1.86
N GLY A 206 17.87 -1.77 -1.30
CA GLY A 206 18.24 -1.84 0.11
C GLY A 206 17.14 -1.36 1.05
N TYR A 207 16.58 -0.18 0.79
CA TYR A 207 15.62 0.47 1.69
C TYR A 207 14.17 0.06 1.47
N VAL A 208 13.81 -0.39 0.27
CA VAL A 208 12.42 -0.65 -0.12
C VAL A 208 12.20 -2.14 -0.42
N GLY A 209 13.26 -2.85 -0.80
CA GLY A 209 13.20 -4.24 -1.21
C GLY A 209 12.67 -4.46 -2.63
N ILE A 210 12.25 -3.40 -3.32
CA ILE A 210 11.74 -3.44 -4.69
C ILE A 210 12.39 -2.30 -5.48
N GLY A 211 12.87 -2.61 -6.71
CA GLY A 211 13.57 -1.63 -7.55
C GLY A 211 12.68 -0.50 -8.07
N LEU A 212 13.28 0.66 -8.35
CA LEU A 212 12.62 1.84 -8.91
C LEU A 212 11.84 1.53 -10.21
N LYS A 213 12.38 0.66 -11.08
CA LYS A 213 11.69 0.23 -12.30
C LYS A 213 10.30 -0.37 -12.03
N TRP A 214 10.17 -1.14 -10.94
CA TRP A 214 8.88 -1.68 -10.53
C TRP A 214 7.89 -0.57 -10.15
N LEU A 215 8.34 0.44 -9.39
CA LEU A 215 7.51 1.59 -9.03
C LEU A 215 6.97 2.30 -10.26
N LEU A 216 7.84 2.62 -11.21
CA LEU A 216 7.47 3.30 -12.48
C LEU A 216 6.47 2.48 -13.29
N GLN A 217 6.68 1.16 -13.42
CA GLN A 217 5.74 0.27 -14.10
C GLN A 217 4.38 0.24 -13.40
N ARG A 218 4.37 0.17 -12.07
CA ARG A 218 3.13 0.20 -11.28
C ARG A 218 2.37 1.49 -11.48
N HIS A 219 3.05 2.62 -11.38
CA HIS A 219 2.44 3.93 -11.59
C HIS A 219 1.74 4.01 -12.95
N LYS A 220 2.42 3.62 -14.02
CA LYS A 220 1.85 3.55 -15.37
C LYS A 220 0.59 2.69 -15.45
N LEU A 221 0.61 1.50 -14.85
CA LEU A 221 -0.51 0.57 -14.92
C LEU A 221 -1.72 1.02 -14.08
N LEU A 222 -1.48 1.67 -12.95
CA LEU A 222 -2.56 2.26 -12.15
C LEU A 222 -3.18 3.47 -12.84
N ALA A 223 -2.37 4.32 -13.50
CA ALA A 223 -2.88 5.40 -14.35
C ALA A 223 -3.71 4.85 -15.52
N ALA A 224 -3.29 3.74 -16.14
CA ALA A 224 -4.09 3.05 -17.15
C ALA A 224 -5.44 2.57 -16.58
N ALA A 225 -5.42 1.92 -15.40
CA ALA A 225 -6.65 1.44 -14.76
C ALA A 225 -7.63 2.57 -14.45
N GLN A 226 -7.12 3.73 -14.01
CA GLN A 226 -7.93 4.93 -13.80
C GLN A 226 -8.54 5.44 -15.11
N ARG A 227 -7.74 5.62 -16.18
CA ARG A 227 -8.24 6.03 -17.52
C ARG A 227 -9.32 5.07 -18.06
N ILE A 228 -9.16 3.76 -17.81
CA ILE A 228 -10.16 2.74 -18.19
C ILE A 228 -11.45 2.89 -17.39
N ARG A 229 -11.37 3.23 -16.12
CA ARG A 229 -12.53 3.45 -15.26
C ARG A 229 -13.34 4.67 -15.70
N GLU A 230 -12.64 5.76 -15.99
CA GLU A 230 -13.24 7.06 -16.34
C GLU A 230 -13.82 7.08 -17.77
N ASN A 231 -13.30 6.29 -18.69
CA ASN A 231 -13.73 6.29 -20.09
C ASN A 231 -14.73 5.15 -20.39
N ALA A 232 -15.89 5.49 -20.95
CA ALA A 232 -16.89 4.49 -21.34
C ALA A 232 -16.39 3.55 -22.46
N LYS A 233 -15.62 4.08 -23.42
CA LYS A 233 -15.06 3.33 -24.57
C LYS A 233 -13.55 3.59 -24.69
N PRO A 234 -12.72 2.98 -23.82
CA PRO A 234 -11.28 3.23 -23.84
C PRO A 234 -10.62 2.69 -25.11
N ASN A 235 -9.74 3.49 -25.69
CA ASN A 235 -8.88 3.05 -26.79
C ASN A 235 -7.56 2.48 -26.21
N TRP A 236 -7.41 1.17 -26.32
CA TRP A 236 -6.26 0.45 -25.76
C TRP A 236 -4.94 0.84 -26.40
N ILE A 237 -4.95 1.17 -27.71
CA ILE A 237 -3.76 1.57 -28.43
C ILE A 237 -3.29 2.94 -27.92
N THR A 238 -4.20 3.90 -27.83
CA THR A 238 -3.88 5.25 -27.32
C THR A 238 -3.37 5.17 -25.90
N ILE A 239 -4.04 4.44 -25.01
CA ILE A 239 -3.59 4.27 -23.60
C ILE A 239 -2.18 3.67 -23.55
N ALA A 240 -1.89 2.63 -24.35
CA ALA A 240 -0.59 2.02 -24.37
C ALA A 240 0.52 2.99 -24.79
N TYR A 241 0.33 3.73 -25.90
CA TYR A 241 1.33 4.68 -26.39
C TYR A 241 1.53 5.87 -25.46
N ASP A 242 0.46 6.45 -24.91
CA ASP A 242 0.54 7.56 -23.94
C ASP A 242 1.35 7.19 -22.68
N LEU A 243 1.28 5.91 -22.28
CA LEU A 243 2.05 5.39 -21.16
C LEU A 243 3.45 4.90 -21.55
N GLY A 244 3.88 5.15 -22.79
CA GLY A 244 5.21 4.82 -23.27
C GLY A 244 5.45 3.33 -23.55
N TYR A 245 4.41 2.56 -23.83
CA TYR A 245 4.55 1.18 -24.30
C TYR A 245 4.84 1.14 -25.79
N SER A 246 5.76 0.28 -26.21
CA SER A 246 6.12 0.07 -27.61
C SER A 246 5.03 -0.62 -28.44
N SER A 247 4.10 -1.34 -27.77
CA SER A 247 2.98 -2.00 -28.42
C SER A 247 1.81 -2.21 -27.45
N GLN A 248 0.61 -2.29 -27.99
CA GLN A 248 -0.60 -2.67 -27.24
C GLN A 248 -0.46 -4.05 -26.57
N GLN A 249 0.17 -5.01 -27.24
CA GLN A 249 0.36 -6.36 -26.71
C GLN A 249 1.23 -6.37 -25.46
N HIS A 250 2.30 -5.59 -25.44
CA HIS A 250 3.17 -5.43 -24.27
C HIS A 250 2.39 -4.82 -23.09
N PHE A 251 1.62 -3.76 -23.35
CA PHE A 251 0.73 -3.16 -22.36
C PHE A 251 -0.27 -4.17 -21.77
N ILE A 252 -0.97 -4.95 -22.63
CA ILE A 252 -1.95 -5.95 -22.18
C ILE A 252 -1.29 -7.02 -21.30
N THR A 253 -0.09 -7.46 -21.66
CA THR A 253 0.67 -8.47 -20.91
C THR A 253 1.04 -7.94 -19.53
N ASP A 254 1.62 -6.75 -19.44
CA ASP A 254 2.01 -6.12 -18.19
C ASP A 254 0.80 -5.81 -17.30
N PHE A 255 -0.27 -5.29 -17.91
CA PHE A 255 -1.52 -5.00 -17.19
C PHE A 255 -2.10 -6.27 -16.55
N LYS A 256 -2.15 -7.38 -17.33
CA LYS A 256 -2.62 -8.67 -16.82
C LYS A 256 -1.71 -9.23 -15.72
N GLN A 257 -0.40 -9.11 -15.88
CA GLN A 257 0.55 -9.58 -14.88
C GLN A 257 0.38 -8.88 -13.53
N VAL A 258 0.09 -7.58 -13.55
CA VAL A 258 -0.01 -6.75 -12.35
C VAL A 258 -1.41 -6.78 -11.75
N LEU A 259 -2.45 -6.60 -12.55
CA LEU A 259 -3.84 -6.49 -12.09
C LEU A 259 -4.60 -7.83 -12.12
N GLY A 260 -3.96 -8.89 -12.64
CA GLY A 260 -4.55 -10.22 -12.73
C GLY A 260 -5.61 -10.39 -13.83
N LYS A 261 -5.91 -9.32 -14.57
CA LYS A 261 -6.96 -9.26 -15.61
C LYS A 261 -6.45 -8.46 -16.80
N THR A 262 -6.91 -8.79 -18.01
CA THR A 262 -6.65 -7.93 -19.17
C THR A 262 -7.42 -6.60 -19.05
N PRO A 263 -7.00 -5.52 -19.73
CA PRO A 263 -7.75 -4.25 -19.73
C PRO A 263 -9.24 -4.41 -20.09
N LEU A 264 -9.54 -5.29 -21.05
CA LEU A 264 -10.93 -5.59 -21.44
C LEU A 264 -11.71 -6.30 -20.34
N GLN A 265 -11.10 -7.29 -19.67
CA GLN A 265 -11.72 -7.99 -18.54
C GLN A 265 -11.95 -7.06 -17.35
N TYR A 266 -10.99 -6.17 -17.08
CA TYR A 266 -11.12 -5.15 -16.04
C TYR A 266 -12.27 -4.20 -16.34
N LYS A 267 -12.40 -3.70 -17.59
CA LYS A 267 -13.52 -2.83 -18.00
C LYS A 267 -14.88 -3.52 -17.88
N LYS A 268 -15.00 -4.79 -18.31
CA LYS A 268 -16.24 -5.55 -18.17
C LYS A 268 -16.68 -5.69 -16.71
N GLN A 269 -15.75 -5.96 -15.83
CA GLN A 269 -16.03 -6.06 -14.39
C GLN A 269 -16.59 -4.74 -13.83
N LEU A 270 -15.97 -3.60 -14.15
CA LEU A 270 -16.45 -2.28 -13.73
C LEU A 270 -17.87 -1.98 -14.21
N THR A 271 -18.26 -2.48 -15.39
CA THR A 271 -19.61 -2.31 -15.92
C THR A 271 -20.61 -3.13 -15.11
N ILE A 272 -20.31 -4.39 -14.82
CA ILE A 272 -21.18 -5.27 -14.00
C ILE A 272 -21.37 -4.69 -12.59
N GLU A 273 -20.29 -4.24 -11.96
CA GLU A 273 -20.34 -3.63 -10.63
C GLU A 273 -21.20 -2.35 -10.62
N ARG A 274 -21.11 -1.53 -11.66
CA ARG A 274 -21.94 -0.33 -11.83
C ARG A 274 -23.42 -0.66 -11.99
N ASP A 275 -23.75 -1.67 -12.79
CA ASP A 275 -25.14 -2.08 -13.02
C ASP A 275 -25.78 -2.67 -11.75
N GLN A 276 -25.01 -3.40 -10.94
CA GLN A 276 -25.45 -3.91 -9.63
C GLN A 276 -25.66 -2.82 -8.57
N ILE A 277 -25.14 -1.61 -8.80
CA ILE A 277 -25.32 -0.45 -7.91
C ILE A 277 -26.63 0.28 -8.23
N LEU A 278 -27.10 0.19 -9.47
CA LEU A 278 -28.27 0.91 -9.97
C LEU A 278 -29.57 0.09 -9.84
N THR A 279 -29.45 -1.18 -9.44
CA THR A 279 -30.58 -2.08 -9.13
C THR A 279 -30.73 -2.29 -7.64
#